data_28b879cd31270e58936d7f9fb0a3b359
#
_entry.id   28b879cd31270e58936d7f9fb0a3b359
#
_cell.length_a   1.000
_cell.length_b   1.000
_cell.length_c   1.000
_cell.angle_alpha   90.00
_cell.angle_beta   90.00
_cell.angle_gamma   90.00
#
_symmetry.space_group_name_H-M   'P 1'
#
loop_
_entity.id
_entity.type
_entity.pdbx_description
1 polymer ?
#
loop_
_entity_poly.entity_id
_entity_poly.type
_entity_poly.pdbx_seq_one_letter_code
_entity_poly.pdbx_strand_id
1 'polypeptide(L)'
;MIRLWLHFVLTTILISLSSLIVACNSSTPPTEFAPDGEIVKKAIVLQLTQNFQGLSNQLNTTLPQLKINQIQVKQLDSILVAQLSTYHLQGTYNFKLMFPRQVKEQKKNQFDIYLQRQIEGETWRLLRREYNLSYDTLQWKSYLIR
;
A
#
# COMPACT_ATOMS: atom_id res chain seq x y z
N MET A 1 26.35 48.83 31.11
CA MET A 1 26.22 48.60 29.66
C MET A 1 26.59 47.18 29.25
N ILE A 2 27.66 46.59 29.70
CA ILE A 2 28.09 45.22 29.32
C ILE A 2 27.08 44.12 29.72
N ARG A 3 26.43 44.24 30.86
CA ARG A 3 25.42 43.25 31.31
C ARG A 3 24.15 43.22 30.45
N LEU A 4 23.70 44.38 29.98
CA LEU A 4 22.54 44.46 29.09
C LEU A 4 22.86 43.83 27.70
N TRP A 5 24.06 44.04 27.20
CA TRP A 5 24.52 43.51 25.95
C TRP A 5 24.66 41.97 25.98
N LEU A 6 25.13 41.42 27.12
CA LEU A 6 25.22 39.99 27.33
C LEU A 6 23.84 39.30 27.35
N HIS A 7 22.83 39.92 27.95
CA HIS A 7 21.45 39.38 27.91
C HIS A 7 20.84 39.41 26.50
N PHE A 8 21.10 40.44 25.71
CA PHE A 8 20.64 40.53 24.31
C PHE A 8 21.27 39.44 23.44
N VAL A 9 22.56 39.20 23.59
CA VAL A 9 23.26 38.12 22.83
C VAL A 9 22.76 36.74 23.26
N LEU A 10 22.56 36.52 24.57
CA LEU A 10 22.07 35.24 25.09
C LEU A 10 20.63 34.93 24.64
N THR A 11 19.75 35.94 24.60
CA THR A 11 18.36 35.77 24.13
C THR A 11 18.27 35.53 22.63
N THR A 12 19.11 36.16 21.82
CA THR A 12 19.15 35.92 20.35
C THR A 12 19.67 34.51 20.02
N ILE A 13 20.64 33.99 20.79
CA ILE A 13 21.14 32.62 20.63
C ILE A 13 20.05 31.60 21.03
N LEU A 14 19.30 31.86 22.10
CA LEU A 14 18.25 30.97 22.57
C LEU A 14 17.08 30.89 21.57
N ILE A 15 16.71 32.01 20.91
CA ILE A 15 15.65 32.07 19.90
C ILE A 15 16.08 31.38 18.60
N SER A 16 17.35 31.47 18.19
CA SER A 16 17.86 30.80 16.99
C SER A 16 17.96 29.28 17.18
N LEU A 17 18.18 28.80 18.41
CA LEU A 17 18.24 27.36 18.70
C LEU A 17 16.86 26.66 18.69
N SER A 18 15.80 27.41 19.03
CA SER A 18 14.44 26.86 19.03
C SER A 18 13.84 26.69 17.64
N SER A 19 14.36 27.35 16.60
CA SER A 19 13.87 27.21 15.21
C SER A 19 14.40 25.97 14.47
N LEU A 20 15.36 25.23 15.04
CA LEU A 20 15.93 24.03 14.43
C LEU A 20 15.17 22.74 14.73
N ILE A 21 14.14 22.76 15.58
CA ILE A 21 13.41 21.55 16.02
C ILE A 21 12.16 21.25 15.16
N VAL A 22 11.80 22.10 14.20
CA VAL A 22 10.56 21.96 13.40
C VAL A 22 10.75 21.17 12.11
N ALA A 23 11.92 20.66 11.80
CA ALA A 23 12.17 19.89 10.59
C ALA A 23 12.32 18.41 10.92
N CYS A 24 11.27 17.63 10.81
CA CYS A 24 11.17 16.21 10.46
C CYS A 24 9.94 15.56 11.12
N ASN A 25 8.76 15.94 10.67
CA ASN A 25 7.58 15.09 10.81
C ASN A 25 6.91 14.92 9.44
N SER A 26 7.63 14.32 8.48
CA SER A 26 6.95 13.72 7.35
C SER A 26 6.29 12.44 7.85
N SER A 27 5.01 12.53 8.20
CA SER A 27 4.20 11.38 8.62
C SER A 27 3.95 10.37 7.48
N THR A 28 4.51 10.61 6.30
CA THR A 28 4.37 9.73 5.13
C THR A 28 5.60 8.86 4.95
N PRO A 29 5.43 7.54 4.72
CA PRO A 29 6.54 6.63 4.44
C PRO A 29 7.34 7.06 3.19
N PRO A 30 8.67 6.91 3.20
CA PRO A 30 9.49 7.19 2.02
C PRO A 30 9.11 6.32 0.83
N THR A 31 9.03 6.90 -0.35
CA THR A 31 8.69 6.18 -1.60
C THR A 31 9.79 5.23 -2.06
N GLU A 32 11.02 5.42 -1.62
CA GLU A 32 12.15 4.51 -1.87
C GLU A 32 11.96 3.10 -1.28
N PHE A 33 11.08 2.97 -0.28
CA PHE A 33 10.68 1.69 0.30
C PHE A 33 9.37 1.16 -0.28
N ALA A 34 8.90 1.70 -1.39
CA ALA A 34 7.70 1.22 -2.07
C ALA A 34 7.89 -0.23 -2.58
N PRO A 35 6.78 -0.99 -2.73
CA PRO A 35 6.85 -2.36 -3.20
C PRO A 35 7.39 -2.43 -4.62
N ASP A 36 8.22 -3.42 -4.89
CA ASP A 36 8.69 -3.72 -6.24
C ASP A 36 7.59 -4.31 -7.14
N GLY A 37 7.88 -4.45 -8.42
CA GLY A 37 6.92 -4.96 -9.41
C GLY A 37 6.47 -6.40 -9.15
N GLU A 38 7.29 -7.26 -8.53
CA GLU A 38 6.93 -8.63 -8.21
C GLU A 38 5.95 -8.67 -7.03
N ILE A 39 6.14 -7.84 -6.02
CA ILE A 39 5.19 -7.70 -4.90
C ILE A 39 3.84 -7.19 -5.39
N VAL A 40 3.84 -6.17 -6.26
CA VAL A 40 2.61 -5.64 -6.88
C VAL A 40 1.89 -6.74 -7.68
N LYS A 41 2.61 -7.50 -8.48
CA LYS A 41 2.06 -8.62 -9.26
C LYS A 41 1.44 -9.69 -8.37
N LYS A 42 2.17 -10.13 -7.33
CA LYS A 42 1.66 -11.11 -6.36
C LYS A 42 0.41 -10.61 -5.64
N ALA A 43 0.36 -9.35 -5.29
CA ALA A 43 -0.81 -8.73 -4.66
C ALA A 43 -2.05 -8.74 -5.58
N ILE A 44 -1.88 -8.37 -6.86
CA ILE A 44 -2.95 -8.41 -7.85
C ILE A 44 -3.43 -9.86 -8.06
N VAL A 45 -2.50 -10.82 -8.18
CA VAL A 45 -2.83 -12.26 -8.27
C VAL A 45 -3.63 -12.71 -7.05
N LEU A 46 -3.18 -12.36 -5.86
CA LEU A 46 -3.86 -12.71 -4.60
C LEU A 46 -5.28 -12.16 -4.57
N GLN A 47 -5.46 -10.87 -4.89
CA GLN A 47 -6.78 -10.23 -4.92
C GLN A 47 -7.73 -10.89 -5.92
N LEU A 48 -7.25 -11.17 -7.14
CA LEU A 48 -8.04 -11.81 -8.17
C LEU A 48 -8.39 -13.26 -7.80
N THR A 49 -7.43 -14.01 -7.27
CA THR A 49 -7.66 -15.39 -6.83
C THR A 49 -8.75 -15.45 -5.75
N GLN A 50 -8.72 -14.56 -4.76
CA GLN A 50 -9.76 -14.48 -3.73
C GLN A 50 -11.14 -14.17 -4.34
N ASN A 51 -11.20 -13.22 -5.29
CA ASN A 51 -12.45 -12.87 -5.96
C ASN A 51 -13.00 -14.05 -6.80
N PHE A 52 -12.14 -14.73 -7.57
CA PHE A 52 -12.54 -15.90 -8.36
C PHE A 52 -12.90 -17.10 -7.49
N GLN A 53 -12.23 -17.28 -6.36
CA GLN A 53 -12.56 -18.37 -5.44
C GLN A 53 -13.95 -18.21 -4.83
N GLY A 54 -14.33 -16.99 -4.46
CA GLY A 54 -15.70 -16.70 -4.02
C GLY A 54 -16.75 -17.03 -5.09
N LEU A 55 -16.49 -16.65 -6.36
CA LEU A 55 -17.37 -16.95 -7.49
C LEU A 55 -17.41 -18.45 -7.80
N SER A 56 -16.27 -19.12 -7.83
CA SER A 56 -16.18 -20.57 -8.11
C SER A 56 -16.94 -21.39 -7.08
N ASN A 57 -16.85 -21.03 -5.81
CA ASN A 57 -17.60 -21.68 -4.74
C ASN A 57 -19.12 -21.51 -4.93
N GLN A 58 -19.57 -20.30 -5.30
CA GLN A 58 -20.98 -20.02 -5.57
C GLN A 58 -21.51 -20.78 -6.79
N LEU A 59 -20.67 -20.92 -7.84
CA LEU A 59 -21.05 -21.55 -9.11
C LEU A 59 -20.69 -23.06 -9.18
N ASN A 60 -20.08 -23.61 -8.14
CA ASN A 60 -19.59 -24.99 -8.09
C ASN A 60 -18.69 -25.35 -9.28
N THR A 61 -17.77 -24.46 -9.66
CA THR A 61 -16.87 -24.63 -10.81
C THR A 61 -15.41 -24.63 -10.38
N THR A 62 -14.52 -25.17 -11.23
CA THR A 62 -13.07 -25.14 -11.01
C THR A 62 -12.48 -23.77 -11.29
N LEU A 63 -11.51 -23.36 -10.47
CA LEU A 63 -10.76 -22.13 -10.68
C LEU A 63 -9.94 -22.19 -11.97
N PRO A 64 -10.02 -21.18 -12.85
CA PRO A 64 -9.13 -21.07 -14.00
C PRO A 64 -7.71 -20.73 -13.55
N GLN A 65 -6.71 -21.10 -14.37
CA GLN A 65 -5.37 -20.60 -14.17
C GLN A 65 -5.29 -19.13 -14.57
N LEU A 66 -4.71 -18.31 -13.70
CA LEU A 66 -4.57 -16.86 -13.90
C LEU A 66 -3.12 -16.53 -14.26
N LYS A 67 -2.92 -15.80 -15.36
CA LYS A 67 -1.62 -15.23 -15.75
C LYS A 67 -1.74 -13.72 -15.91
N ILE A 68 -0.93 -12.96 -15.16
CA ILE A 68 -0.90 -11.50 -15.22
C ILE A 68 0.35 -11.04 -15.96
N ASN A 69 0.21 -10.00 -16.76
CA ASN A 69 1.29 -9.34 -17.48
C ASN A 69 0.99 -7.84 -17.68
N GLN A 70 1.99 -7.10 -18.14
CA GLN A 70 1.89 -5.67 -18.48
C GLN A 70 1.28 -4.82 -17.36
N ILE A 71 1.81 -4.96 -16.16
CA ILE A 71 1.42 -4.12 -15.03
C ILE A 71 2.03 -2.73 -15.22
N GLN A 72 1.20 -1.69 -15.11
CA GLN A 72 1.61 -0.29 -15.15
C GLN A 72 1.04 0.43 -13.92
N VAL A 73 1.89 0.80 -13.00
CA VAL A 73 1.53 1.68 -11.88
C VAL A 73 1.43 3.11 -12.41
N LYS A 74 0.28 3.75 -12.22
CA LYS A 74 0.03 5.13 -12.63
C LYS A 74 0.10 6.11 -11.48
N GLN A 75 -0.26 5.67 -10.30
CA GLN A 75 -0.24 6.47 -9.08
C GLN A 75 0.27 5.62 -7.92
N LEU A 76 1.09 6.24 -7.08
CA LEU A 76 1.61 5.67 -5.86
C LEU A 76 1.59 6.75 -4.77
N ASP A 77 0.80 6.52 -3.74
CA ASP A 77 0.72 7.37 -2.56
C ASP A 77 1.19 6.59 -1.33
N SER A 78 1.96 7.23 -0.47
CA SER A 78 2.40 6.63 0.78
C SER A 78 1.59 7.17 1.96
N ILE A 79 1.08 6.25 2.78
CA ILE A 79 0.25 6.55 3.95
C ILE A 79 0.67 5.68 5.14
N LEU A 80 0.18 6.02 6.33
CA LEU A 80 0.29 5.15 7.50
C LEU A 80 -1.07 4.51 7.82
N VAL A 81 -1.08 3.20 7.96
CA VAL A 81 -2.24 2.43 8.45
C VAL A 81 -1.79 1.63 9.67
N ALA A 82 -2.40 1.89 10.83
CA ALA A 82 -2.00 1.31 12.12
C ALA A 82 -0.49 1.48 12.41
N GLN A 83 0.06 2.68 12.13
CA GLN A 83 1.47 3.05 12.30
C GLN A 83 2.46 2.28 11.41
N LEU A 84 1.98 1.54 10.43
CA LEU A 84 2.82 0.81 9.46
C LEU A 84 2.80 1.49 8.09
N SER A 85 3.96 1.49 7.46
CA SER A 85 4.14 2.02 6.10
C SER A 85 3.25 1.28 5.12
N THR A 86 2.33 2.01 4.51
CA THR A 86 1.34 1.48 3.57
C THR A 86 1.40 2.29 2.29
N TYR A 87 1.38 1.63 1.17
CA TYR A 87 1.42 2.22 -0.16
C TYR A 87 0.12 1.93 -0.89
N HIS A 88 -0.55 2.98 -1.32
CA HIS A 88 -1.72 2.91 -2.16
C HIS A 88 -1.28 3.00 -3.62
N LEU A 89 -1.54 1.96 -4.38
CA LEU A 89 -1.15 1.87 -5.79
C LEU A 89 -2.38 1.73 -6.68
N GLN A 90 -2.42 2.56 -7.70
CA GLN A 90 -3.43 2.48 -8.76
C GLN A 90 -2.76 2.33 -10.11
N GLY A 91 -3.39 1.58 -11.00
CA GLY A 91 -2.82 1.36 -12.32
C GLY A 91 -3.63 0.42 -13.18
N THR A 92 -2.96 -0.17 -14.16
CA THR A 92 -3.56 -1.11 -15.11
C THR A 92 -2.71 -2.36 -15.27
N TYR A 93 -3.36 -3.47 -15.63
CA TYR A 93 -2.73 -4.74 -15.93
C TYR A 93 -3.51 -5.49 -17.00
N ASN A 94 -2.86 -6.44 -17.65
CA ASN A 94 -3.52 -7.41 -18.51
C ASN A 94 -3.54 -8.77 -17.83
N PHE A 95 -4.58 -9.56 -18.05
CA PHE A 95 -4.61 -10.93 -17.57
C PHE A 95 -5.16 -11.90 -18.60
N LYS A 96 -4.76 -13.17 -18.45
CA LYS A 96 -5.30 -14.31 -19.19
C LYS A 96 -5.88 -15.30 -18.19
N LEU A 97 -7.10 -15.73 -18.46
CA LEU A 97 -7.75 -16.85 -17.79
C LEU A 97 -7.67 -18.06 -18.68
N MET A 98 -7.02 -19.10 -18.18
CA MET A 98 -6.86 -20.36 -18.91
C MET A 98 -7.84 -21.38 -18.33
N PHE A 99 -8.84 -21.73 -19.12
CA PHE A 99 -9.78 -22.81 -18.89
C PHE A 99 -9.37 -24.04 -19.70
N PRO A 100 -9.85 -25.27 -19.37
CA PRO A 100 -9.47 -26.47 -20.10
C PRO A 100 -9.71 -26.45 -21.61
N ARG A 101 -10.69 -25.67 -22.09
CA ARG A 101 -11.10 -25.59 -23.49
C ARG A 101 -11.02 -24.21 -24.13
N GLN A 102 -10.67 -23.17 -23.34
CA GLN A 102 -10.61 -21.80 -23.85
C GLN A 102 -9.67 -20.93 -23.05
N VAL A 103 -9.09 -19.94 -23.72
CA VAL A 103 -8.32 -18.86 -23.09
C VAL A 103 -9.07 -17.56 -23.27
N LYS A 104 -9.31 -16.84 -22.19
CA LYS A 104 -9.84 -15.47 -22.23
C LYS A 104 -8.76 -14.49 -21.83
N GLU A 105 -8.53 -13.49 -22.65
CA GLU A 105 -7.60 -12.40 -22.37
C GLU A 105 -8.38 -11.10 -22.17
N GLN A 106 -8.00 -10.35 -21.16
CA GLN A 106 -8.54 -9.01 -20.91
C GLN A 106 -7.38 -8.05 -20.69
N LYS A 107 -7.46 -6.89 -21.35
CA LYS A 107 -6.40 -5.86 -21.34
C LYS A 107 -6.86 -4.62 -20.63
N LYS A 108 -5.89 -3.85 -20.08
CA LYS A 108 -6.10 -2.56 -19.43
C LYS A 108 -7.11 -2.60 -18.27
N ASN A 109 -7.13 -3.72 -17.52
CA ASN A 109 -7.92 -3.79 -16.30
C ASN A 109 -7.33 -2.84 -15.28
N GLN A 110 -8.16 -2.17 -14.53
CA GLN A 110 -7.74 -1.29 -13.47
C GLN A 110 -7.48 -2.09 -12.19
N PHE A 111 -6.49 -1.67 -11.42
CA PHE A 111 -6.30 -2.10 -10.04
C PHE A 111 -6.20 -0.91 -9.10
N ASP A 112 -6.63 -1.13 -7.90
CA ASP A 112 -6.56 -0.22 -6.76
C ASP A 112 -6.26 -1.09 -5.53
N ILE A 113 -5.03 -1.00 -5.01
CA ILE A 113 -4.54 -1.88 -3.96
C ILE A 113 -3.76 -1.12 -2.90
N TYR A 114 -3.84 -1.60 -1.67
CA TYR A 114 -3.06 -1.10 -0.54
C TYR A 114 -2.07 -2.17 -0.09
N LEU A 115 -0.77 -1.84 -0.14
CA LEU A 115 0.31 -2.74 0.23
C LEU A 115 1.01 -2.22 1.47
N GLN A 116 0.96 -3.00 2.54
CA GLN A 116 1.56 -2.65 3.82
C GLN A 116 2.86 -3.43 4.03
N ARG A 117 3.93 -2.68 4.28
CA ARG A 117 5.21 -3.24 4.66
C ARG A 117 5.19 -3.58 6.15
N GLN A 118 5.67 -4.76 6.51
CA GLN A 118 5.73 -5.17 7.91
C GLN A 118 6.97 -4.58 8.60
N ILE A 119 6.98 -4.60 9.93
CA ILE A 119 8.02 -3.95 10.77
C ILE A 119 9.42 -4.50 10.43
N GLU A 120 9.54 -5.80 10.19
CA GLU A 120 10.80 -6.45 9.79
C GLU A 120 11.31 -6.01 8.40
N GLY A 121 10.43 -5.37 7.60
CA GLY A 121 10.80 -4.78 6.31
C GLY A 121 10.89 -5.75 5.14
N GLU A 122 10.71 -7.05 5.35
CA GLU A 122 10.84 -8.09 4.31
C GLU A 122 9.50 -8.61 3.81
N THR A 123 8.48 -8.67 4.67
CA THR A 123 7.17 -9.18 4.30
C THR A 123 6.17 -8.08 3.97
N TRP A 124 5.26 -8.42 3.07
CA TRP A 124 4.22 -7.53 2.59
C TRP A 124 2.84 -8.12 2.80
N ARG A 125 1.87 -7.27 3.07
CA ARG A 125 0.47 -7.64 3.21
C ARG A 125 -0.40 -6.78 2.28
N LEU A 126 -1.33 -7.44 1.62
CA LEU A 126 -2.42 -6.79 0.91
C LEU A 126 -3.48 -6.36 1.93
N LEU A 127 -3.79 -5.07 1.99
CA LEU A 127 -4.88 -4.56 2.81
C LEU A 127 -6.16 -4.39 1.97
N ARG A 128 -7.29 -4.77 2.55
CA ARG A 128 -8.61 -4.56 1.96
C ARG A 128 -9.54 -3.92 2.98
N ARG A 129 -10.36 -2.98 2.54
CA ARG A 129 -11.47 -2.49 3.37
C ARG A 129 -12.63 -3.45 3.24
N GLU A 130 -13.02 -4.06 4.33
CA GLU A 130 -14.17 -4.96 4.39
C GLU A 130 -15.16 -4.46 5.44
N TYR A 131 -16.44 -4.59 5.12
CA TYR A 131 -17.50 -4.23 6.05
C TYR A 131 -17.65 -5.33 7.11
N ASN A 132 -17.52 -4.94 8.37
CA ASN A 132 -17.72 -5.85 9.49
C ASN A 132 -19.16 -5.74 9.99
N LEU A 133 -19.94 -6.76 9.70
CA LEU A 133 -21.37 -6.83 10.09
C LEU A 133 -21.59 -6.78 11.60
N SER A 134 -20.62 -7.25 12.40
CA SER A 134 -20.73 -7.28 13.87
C SER A 134 -20.55 -5.91 14.51
N TYR A 135 -19.82 -5.01 13.87
CA TYR A 135 -19.50 -3.67 14.40
C TYR A 135 -20.08 -2.55 13.55
N ASP A 136 -20.78 -2.86 12.46
CA ASP A 136 -21.37 -1.90 11.52
C ASP A 136 -20.34 -0.86 11.00
N THR A 137 -19.10 -1.30 10.77
CA THR A 137 -17.98 -0.44 10.39
C THR A 137 -17.13 -1.05 9.30
N LEU A 138 -16.51 -0.18 8.48
CA LEU A 138 -15.46 -0.56 7.54
C LEU A 138 -14.15 -0.79 8.32
N GLN A 139 -13.59 -1.99 8.20
CA GLN A 139 -12.33 -2.36 8.84
C GLN A 139 -11.31 -2.81 7.82
N TRP A 140 -10.03 -2.57 8.15
CA TRP A 140 -8.93 -3.10 7.37
C TRP A 140 -8.70 -4.57 7.69
N LYS A 141 -8.77 -5.42 6.68
CA LYS A 141 -8.26 -6.78 6.72
C LYS A 141 -6.96 -6.91 5.96
N SER A 142 -6.06 -7.73 6.45
CA SER A 142 -4.73 -7.90 5.89
C SER A 142 -4.47 -9.35 5.47
N TYR A 143 -3.88 -9.53 4.28
CA TYR A 143 -3.58 -10.82 3.68
C TYR A 143 -2.09 -10.91 3.35
N LEU A 144 -1.41 -11.94 3.83
CA LEU A 144 0.01 -12.13 3.56
C LEU A 144 0.26 -12.40 2.07
N ILE A 145 1.21 -11.66 1.49
CA ILE A 145 1.72 -11.88 0.13
C ILE A 145 2.90 -12.85 0.23
N ARG A 146 2.80 -14.00 -0.45
CA ARG A 146 3.82 -15.07 -0.45
C ARG A 146 4.59 -15.11 -1.75
#